data_7894ef2d391505619524b412721b69e2
#
_entry.id   7894ef2d391505619524b412721b69e2
#
_cell.length_a   1.000
_cell.length_b   1.000
_cell.length_c   1.000
_cell.angle_alpha   90.00
_cell.angle_beta   90.00
_cell.angle_gamma   90.00
#
_symmetry.space_group_name_H-M   'P 1'
#
loop_
_entity.id
_entity.type
_entity.pdbx_description
1 polymer ?
#
loop_
_entity_poly.entity_id
_entity_poly.type
_entity_poly.pdbx_seq_one_letter_code
_entity_poly.pdbx_strand_id
1 'polypeptide(L)'
;MEPTFEALDQIHCGDAVEVLTKLPPNVADGIVTSPPYFRQRDYREAAQLGAEPTPDEYVRRLVRVFQECRRVLKPTGTAWVVLGDKYQRGELLGMPWRVALAMKEDGWILRSDVIWQKPNAMPSSVKTRPTTEHEYIFFFSHSRDYYYNADAIREPHV
;
A
#
# COMPACT_ATOMS: atom_id res chain seq x y z
N MET A 1 -18.32 -20.63 -15.26
CA MET A 1 -18.50 -21.18 -13.91
C MET A 1 -18.08 -20.06 -12.97
N GLU A 2 -19.04 -19.40 -12.34
CA GLU A 2 -18.70 -18.41 -11.31
C GLU A 2 -17.97 -19.14 -10.18
N PRO A 3 -16.86 -18.64 -9.68
CA PRO A 3 -16.19 -19.27 -8.55
C PRO A 3 -17.13 -19.23 -7.35
N THR A 4 -17.48 -20.40 -6.83
CA THR A 4 -18.17 -20.52 -5.53
C THR A 4 -17.18 -20.08 -4.47
N PHE A 5 -17.28 -18.82 -4.04
CA PHE A 5 -16.36 -18.20 -3.12
C PHE A 5 -16.74 -18.57 -1.67
N GLU A 6 -16.08 -19.57 -1.12
CA GLU A 6 -16.06 -19.80 0.34
C GLU A 6 -15.27 -18.69 1.10
N ALA A 7 -14.69 -17.72 0.35
CA ALA A 7 -13.80 -16.70 0.90
C ALA A 7 -14.46 -15.31 1.10
N LEU A 8 -15.75 -15.15 0.77
CA LEU A 8 -16.47 -13.90 0.98
C LEU A 8 -16.75 -13.68 2.48
N ASP A 9 -16.58 -12.46 2.93
CA ASP A 9 -16.86 -12.01 4.31
C ASP A 9 -16.05 -12.78 5.38
N GLN A 10 -14.82 -13.20 5.05
CA GLN A 10 -13.95 -13.95 5.96
C GLN A 10 -12.64 -13.18 6.23
N ILE A 11 -12.10 -13.41 7.43
CA ILE A 11 -10.77 -12.96 7.82
C ILE A 11 -9.81 -14.15 7.67
N HIS A 12 -8.82 -13.98 6.80
CA HIS A 12 -7.76 -14.97 6.59
C HIS A 12 -6.52 -14.59 7.40
N CYS A 13 -6.13 -15.44 8.34
CA CYS A 13 -4.91 -15.26 9.12
C CYS A 13 -3.74 -16.01 8.47
N GLY A 14 -2.60 -15.34 8.30
CA GLY A 14 -1.39 -15.96 7.76
C GLY A 14 -0.47 -14.95 7.07
N ASP A 15 0.63 -15.43 6.49
CA ASP A 15 1.48 -14.63 5.61
C ASP A 15 0.69 -14.17 4.38
N ALA A 16 0.82 -12.90 4.04
CA ALA A 16 0.02 -12.30 2.97
C ALA A 16 0.23 -12.97 1.61
N VAL A 17 1.47 -13.36 1.27
CA VAL A 17 1.76 -14.05 0.01
C VAL A 17 1.15 -15.45 0.02
N GLU A 18 1.32 -16.19 1.12
CA GLU A 18 0.76 -17.55 1.25
C GLU A 18 -0.77 -17.58 1.18
N VAL A 19 -1.42 -16.57 1.79
CA VAL A 19 -2.89 -16.46 1.75
C VAL A 19 -3.35 -16.07 0.37
N LEU A 20 -2.75 -15.03 -0.24
CA LEU A 20 -3.13 -14.57 -1.56
C LEU A 20 -2.95 -15.64 -2.64
N THR A 21 -1.88 -16.45 -2.58
CA THR A 21 -1.66 -17.54 -3.56
C THR A 21 -2.77 -18.58 -3.60
N LYS A 22 -3.54 -18.73 -2.51
CA LYS A 22 -4.69 -19.65 -2.45
C LYS A 22 -5.95 -19.09 -3.13
N LEU A 23 -5.99 -17.78 -3.34
CA LEU A 23 -7.12 -17.13 -4.00
C LEU A 23 -7.00 -17.28 -5.53
N PRO A 24 -8.11 -17.48 -6.23
CA PRO A 24 -8.11 -17.49 -7.69
C PRO A 24 -7.75 -16.09 -8.24
N PRO A 25 -7.25 -16.00 -9.48
CA PRO A 25 -7.00 -14.71 -10.12
C PRO A 25 -8.30 -13.98 -10.45
N ASN A 26 -8.24 -12.65 -10.55
CA ASN A 26 -9.35 -11.78 -11.02
C ASN A 26 -10.62 -11.87 -10.18
N VAL A 27 -10.49 -11.97 -8.86
CA VAL A 27 -11.65 -12.08 -7.95
C VAL A 27 -11.93 -10.82 -7.16
N ALA A 28 -10.90 -10.02 -6.87
CA ALA A 28 -11.02 -8.80 -6.09
C ALA A 28 -11.32 -7.59 -6.99
N ASP A 29 -12.28 -6.76 -6.59
CA ASP A 29 -12.59 -5.50 -7.26
C ASP A 29 -11.67 -4.36 -6.81
N GLY A 30 -11.19 -4.40 -5.58
CA GLY A 30 -10.32 -3.39 -5.02
C GLY A 30 -9.48 -3.91 -3.87
N ILE A 31 -8.38 -3.22 -3.63
CA ILE A 31 -7.47 -3.46 -2.51
C ILE A 31 -7.27 -2.15 -1.76
N VAL A 32 -7.46 -2.17 -0.46
CA VAL A 32 -7.13 -1.05 0.44
C VAL A 32 -6.24 -1.60 1.55
N THR A 33 -5.06 -1.03 1.70
CA THR A 33 -4.10 -1.54 2.68
C THR A 33 -3.16 -0.46 3.20
N SER A 34 -2.75 -0.64 4.47
CA SER A 34 -1.61 0.03 5.08
C SER A 34 -0.63 -1.06 5.51
N PRO A 35 0.30 -1.48 4.64
CA PRO A 35 1.25 -2.54 4.98
C PRO A 35 2.16 -2.10 6.13
N PRO A 36 2.84 -3.03 6.83
CA PRO A 36 3.81 -2.67 7.84
C PRO A 36 4.88 -1.71 7.28
N TYR A 37 5.07 -0.55 7.92
CA TYR A 37 6.05 0.44 7.48
C TYR A 37 7.47 0.03 7.88
N PHE A 38 8.45 0.41 7.07
CA PHE A 38 9.85 0.07 7.29
C PHE A 38 10.34 0.49 8.69
N ARG A 39 10.66 -0.49 9.55
CA ARG A 39 11.21 -0.34 10.90
C ARG A 39 10.42 0.63 11.79
N GLN A 40 9.09 0.68 11.66
CA GLN A 40 8.26 1.50 12.54
C GLN A 40 7.60 0.71 13.66
N ARG A 41 7.25 -0.56 13.42
CA ARG A 41 6.61 -1.41 14.42
C ARG A 41 7.28 -2.79 14.47
N ASP A 42 7.40 -3.30 15.68
CA ASP A 42 7.74 -4.69 15.94
C ASP A 42 6.45 -5.45 16.28
N TYR A 43 6.06 -6.38 15.42
CA TYR A 43 4.91 -7.25 15.62
C TYR A 43 5.29 -8.56 16.33
N ARG A 44 6.57 -8.73 16.72
CA ARG A 44 7.13 -9.92 17.39
C ARG A 44 7.05 -11.19 16.55
N GLU A 45 7.02 -11.06 15.25
CA GLU A 45 7.06 -12.15 14.30
C GLU A 45 8.40 -12.16 13.54
N ALA A 46 9.09 -13.30 13.56
CA ALA A 46 10.46 -13.40 13.03
C ALA A 46 10.55 -13.05 11.52
N ALA A 47 9.50 -13.32 10.77
CA ALA A 47 9.44 -13.08 9.33
C ALA A 47 8.61 -11.84 8.94
N GLN A 48 8.28 -10.96 9.90
CA GLN A 48 7.44 -9.81 9.62
C GLN A 48 8.00 -8.91 8.51
N LEU A 49 7.09 -8.36 7.71
CA LEU A 49 7.39 -7.21 6.84
C LEU A 49 7.68 -5.97 7.69
N GLY A 50 8.60 -5.12 7.21
CA GLY A 50 8.98 -3.91 7.88
C GLY A 50 10.17 -4.04 8.83
N ALA A 51 10.71 -5.25 9.05
CA ALA A 51 11.90 -5.49 9.88
C ALA A 51 13.19 -5.70 9.07
N GLU A 52 13.14 -5.56 7.77
CA GLU A 52 14.27 -5.83 6.87
C GLU A 52 15.53 -5.03 7.23
N PRO A 53 16.71 -5.58 6.97
CA PRO A 53 18.00 -4.90 7.22
C PRO A 53 18.15 -3.61 6.42
N THR A 54 17.64 -3.58 5.19
CA THR A 54 17.79 -2.44 4.27
C THR A 54 16.46 -1.98 3.67
N PRO A 55 16.35 -0.69 3.28
CA PRO A 55 15.21 -0.18 2.53
C PRO A 55 14.90 -0.97 1.25
N ASP A 56 15.93 -1.38 0.52
CA ASP A 56 15.76 -2.08 -0.76
C ASP A 56 15.21 -3.50 -0.57
N GLU A 57 15.59 -4.19 0.50
CA GLU A 57 15.01 -5.49 0.84
C GLU A 57 13.54 -5.37 1.22
N TYR A 58 13.19 -4.36 2.01
CA TYR A 58 11.80 -4.07 2.32
C TYR A 58 10.97 -3.81 1.06
N VAL A 59 11.45 -2.94 0.17
CA VAL A 59 10.77 -2.63 -1.09
C VAL A 59 10.56 -3.91 -1.91
N ARG A 60 11.60 -4.73 -2.09
CA ARG A 60 11.49 -6.00 -2.85
C ARG A 60 10.47 -6.96 -2.24
N ARG A 61 10.47 -7.13 -0.92
CA ARG A 61 9.51 -8.01 -0.24
C ARG A 61 8.09 -7.48 -0.37
N LEU A 62 7.89 -6.18 -0.22
CA LEU A 62 6.57 -5.58 -0.35
C LEU A 62 6.04 -5.66 -1.79
N VAL A 63 6.88 -5.42 -2.79
CA VAL A 63 6.51 -5.60 -4.22
C VAL A 63 6.06 -7.03 -4.48
N ARG A 64 6.72 -8.05 -3.90
CA ARG A 64 6.28 -9.45 -4.04
C ARG A 64 4.86 -9.68 -3.50
N VAL A 65 4.48 -9.04 -2.40
CA VAL A 65 3.09 -9.08 -1.92
C VAL A 65 2.16 -8.45 -2.95
N PHE A 66 2.54 -7.30 -3.50
CA PHE A 66 1.72 -6.61 -4.50
C PHE A 66 1.65 -7.32 -5.86
N GLN A 67 2.59 -8.18 -6.21
CA GLN A 67 2.47 -9.09 -7.36
C GLN A 67 1.30 -10.04 -7.19
N GLU A 68 1.17 -10.67 -6.02
CA GLU A 68 0.01 -11.51 -5.72
C GLU A 68 -1.29 -10.69 -5.61
N CYS A 69 -1.24 -9.50 -5.02
CA CYS A 69 -2.34 -8.55 -5.03
C CYS A 69 -2.83 -8.26 -6.46
N ARG A 70 -1.90 -8.01 -7.39
CA ARG A 70 -2.23 -7.75 -8.79
C ARG A 70 -2.84 -8.96 -9.49
N ARG A 71 -2.38 -10.16 -9.18
CA ARG A 71 -2.91 -11.41 -9.73
C ARG A 71 -4.36 -11.65 -9.32
N VAL A 72 -4.71 -11.39 -8.05
CA VAL A 72 -6.08 -11.58 -7.55
C VAL A 72 -7.01 -10.43 -7.92
N LEU A 73 -6.47 -9.27 -8.27
CA LEU A 73 -7.24 -8.10 -8.65
C LEU A 73 -7.78 -8.26 -10.08
N LYS A 74 -9.05 -7.93 -10.28
CA LYS A 74 -9.67 -7.88 -11.62
C LYS A 74 -8.93 -6.89 -12.52
N PRO A 75 -8.97 -7.04 -13.85
CA PRO A 75 -8.37 -6.06 -14.79
C PRO A 75 -8.87 -4.62 -14.60
N THR A 76 -10.12 -4.45 -14.19
CA THR A 76 -10.74 -3.15 -13.86
C THR A 76 -10.52 -2.71 -12.42
N GLY A 77 -9.83 -3.52 -11.63
CA GLY A 77 -9.65 -3.29 -10.20
C GLY A 77 -8.58 -2.26 -9.88
N THR A 78 -8.64 -1.74 -8.65
CA THR A 78 -7.77 -0.68 -8.16
C THR A 78 -7.16 -1.03 -6.81
N ALA A 79 -6.01 -0.43 -6.49
CA ALA A 79 -5.36 -0.59 -5.20
C ALA A 79 -5.04 0.79 -4.57
N TRP A 80 -5.39 0.93 -3.29
CA TRP A 80 -5.13 2.11 -2.47
C TRP A 80 -4.16 1.72 -1.36
N VAL A 81 -2.95 2.28 -1.42
CA VAL A 81 -1.84 1.87 -0.56
C VAL A 81 -1.40 3.05 0.29
N VAL A 82 -1.63 2.94 1.60
CA VAL A 82 -1.22 3.96 2.57
C VAL A 82 0.20 3.67 3.03
N LEU A 83 1.08 4.66 2.92
CA LEU A 83 2.49 4.54 3.32
C LEU A 83 2.98 5.79 4.04
N GLY A 84 3.59 5.58 5.19
CA GLY A 84 4.33 6.61 5.93
C GLY A 84 5.82 6.53 5.69
N ASP A 85 6.49 7.67 5.78
CA ASP A 85 7.94 7.76 5.64
C ASP A 85 8.65 7.73 7.01
N LYS A 86 9.96 7.59 6.99
CA LYS A 86 10.81 7.52 8.16
C LYS A 86 12.12 8.26 7.96
N TYR A 87 12.60 8.88 9.03
CA TYR A 87 13.94 9.43 9.09
C TYR A 87 14.93 8.39 9.66
N GLN A 88 16.10 8.34 9.06
CA GLN A 88 17.23 7.55 9.56
C GLN A 88 18.51 8.41 9.51
N ARG A 89 19.20 8.56 10.64
CA ARG A 89 20.41 9.40 10.75
C ARG A 89 20.23 10.85 10.27
N GLY A 90 19.01 11.41 10.48
CA GLY A 90 18.68 12.77 10.06
C GLY A 90 18.20 12.92 8.60
N GLU A 91 18.23 11.86 7.81
CA GLU A 91 17.84 11.83 6.41
C GLU A 91 16.47 11.17 6.24
N LEU A 92 15.62 11.75 5.40
CA LEU A 92 14.33 11.17 5.02
C LEU A 92 14.56 10.03 4.03
N LEU A 93 14.05 8.84 4.32
CA LEU A 93 14.32 7.65 3.50
C LEU A 93 13.57 7.63 2.16
N GLY A 94 12.47 8.38 2.03
CA GLY A 94 11.64 8.38 0.82
C GLY A 94 10.92 7.05 0.58
N MET A 95 10.63 6.30 1.65
CA MET A 95 10.08 4.95 1.55
C MET A 95 8.79 4.85 0.73
N PRO A 96 7.80 5.76 0.91
CA PRO A 96 6.56 5.71 0.14
C PRO A 96 6.83 5.75 -1.37
N TRP A 97 7.68 6.67 -1.81
CA TRP A 97 8.00 6.83 -3.23
C TRP A 97 8.89 5.71 -3.78
N ARG A 98 9.81 5.15 -2.97
CA ARG A 98 10.58 3.96 -3.38
C ARG A 98 9.66 2.79 -3.69
N VAL A 99 8.66 2.53 -2.83
CA VAL A 99 7.66 1.49 -3.04
C VAL A 99 6.82 1.81 -4.28
N ALA A 100 6.30 3.04 -4.40
CA ALA A 100 5.45 3.42 -5.51
C ALA A 100 6.15 3.28 -6.87
N LEU A 101 7.42 3.68 -6.96
CA LEU A 101 8.21 3.55 -8.18
C LEU A 101 8.53 2.09 -8.51
N ALA A 102 8.89 1.28 -7.51
CA ALA A 102 9.14 -0.14 -7.70
C ALA A 102 7.86 -0.90 -8.14
N MET A 103 6.69 -0.54 -7.60
CA MET A 103 5.42 -1.08 -8.09
C MET A 103 5.14 -0.70 -9.55
N LYS A 104 5.46 0.54 -9.97
CA LYS A 104 5.37 0.93 -11.39
C LYS A 104 6.27 0.10 -12.28
N GLU A 105 7.51 -0.15 -11.88
CA GLU A 105 8.45 -1.01 -12.61
C GLU A 105 7.94 -2.45 -12.72
N ASP A 106 7.23 -2.92 -11.69
CA ASP A 106 6.57 -4.24 -11.67
C ASP A 106 5.27 -4.28 -12.51
N GLY A 107 4.87 -3.17 -13.12
CA GLY A 107 3.75 -3.11 -14.07
C GLY A 107 2.44 -2.55 -13.52
N TRP A 108 2.40 -2.05 -12.29
CA TRP A 108 1.28 -1.28 -11.80
C TRP A 108 1.20 0.10 -12.47
N ILE A 109 0.00 0.61 -12.66
CA ILE A 109 -0.21 1.96 -13.17
C ILE A 109 -0.51 2.88 -11.99
N LEU A 110 0.46 3.73 -11.64
CA LEU A 110 0.25 4.77 -10.62
C LEU A 110 -0.64 5.87 -11.21
N ARG A 111 -1.81 6.09 -10.61
CA ARG A 111 -2.83 7.04 -11.08
C ARG A 111 -2.74 8.38 -10.37
N SER A 112 -2.51 8.33 -9.06
CA SER A 112 -2.41 9.53 -8.22
C SER A 112 -1.70 9.23 -6.91
N ASP A 113 -1.22 10.26 -6.28
CA ASP A 113 -0.88 10.33 -4.86
C ASP A 113 -1.88 11.26 -4.16
N VAL A 114 -2.33 10.83 -3.00
CA VAL A 114 -3.22 11.60 -2.14
C VAL A 114 -2.48 11.85 -0.84
N ILE A 115 -2.50 13.10 -0.37
CA ILE A 115 -1.90 13.47 0.90
C ILE A 115 -2.93 13.29 2.02
N TRP A 116 -2.65 12.36 2.91
CA TRP A 116 -3.44 12.22 4.13
C TRP A 116 -2.84 13.10 5.22
N GLN A 117 -3.36 14.31 5.36
CA GLN A 117 -2.96 15.23 6.42
C GLN A 117 -3.42 14.72 7.79
N LYS A 118 -2.52 14.81 8.78
CA LYS A 118 -2.78 14.46 10.18
C LYS A 118 -2.86 15.74 11.01
N PRO A 119 -4.05 16.23 11.35
CA PRO A 119 -4.20 17.50 12.10
C PRO A 119 -3.60 17.44 13.51
N ASN A 120 -3.44 16.23 14.07
CA ASN A 120 -2.88 15.97 15.39
C ASN A 120 -1.58 15.15 15.28
N ALA A 121 -0.67 15.55 14.39
CA ALA A 121 0.62 14.90 14.26
C ALA A 121 1.43 14.98 15.58
N MET A 122 2.19 13.93 15.88
CA MET A 122 3.02 13.91 17.07
C MET A 122 4.08 15.02 16.99
N PRO A 123 4.21 15.89 18.01
CA PRO A 123 5.21 16.94 18.01
C PRO A 123 6.62 16.38 17.83
N SER A 124 7.44 17.07 17.03
CA SER A 124 8.84 16.74 16.86
C SER A 124 9.72 17.75 17.58
N SER A 125 10.67 17.27 18.38
CA SER A 125 11.70 18.13 19.01
C SER A 125 12.80 18.59 18.05
N VAL A 126 12.81 18.07 16.82
CA VAL A 126 13.82 18.41 15.80
C VAL A 126 13.60 19.82 15.28
N LYS A 127 14.62 20.68 15.41
CA LYS A 127 14.56 22.10 15.03
C LYS A 127 15.14 22.39 13.63
N THR A 128 15.72 21.41 12.98
CA THR A 128 16.47 21.58 11.71
C THR A 128 15.66 21.22 10.46
N ARG A 129 14.41 20.82 10.62
CA ARG A 129 13.50 20.48 9.53
C ARG A 129 12.04 20.66 9.96
N PRO A 130 11.10 20.82 9.01
CA PRO A 130 9.68 20.79 9.30
C PRO A 130 9.24 19.45 9.93
N THR A 131 8.18 19.50 10.75
CA THR A 131 7.51 18.31 11.24
C THR A 131 6.73 17.64 10.09
N THR A 132 6.83 16.33 9.97
CA THR A 132 6.04 15.58 9.00
C THR A 132 4.65 15.31 9.57
N GLU A 133 3.63 15.84 8.91
CA GLU A 133 2.23 15.78 9.35
C GLU A 133 1.32 15.10 8.32
N HIS A 134 1.88 14.21 7.50
CA HIS A 134 1.12 13.51 6.47
C HIS A 134 1.64 12.10 6.23
N GLU A 135 0.78 11.30 5.61
CA GLU A 135 1.12 10.04 4.94
C GLU A 135 0.66 10.12 3.49
N TYR A 136 1.20 9.25 2.65
CA TYR A 136 0.79 9.12 1.26
C TYR A 136 -0.23 8.01 1.11
N ILE A 137 -1.27 8.24 0.32
CA ILE A 137 -2.14 7.20 -0.19
C ILE A 137 -1.92 7.14 -1.69
N PHE A 138 -1.26 6.09 -2.16
CA PHE A 138 -1.07 5.89 -3.58
C PHE A 138 -2.25 5.15 -4.18
N PHE A 139 -2.76 5.69 -5.27
CA PHE A 139 -3.81 5.10 -6.06
C PHE A 139 -3.22 4.42 -7.29
N PHE A 140 -3.38 3.10 -7.36
CA PHE A 140 -2.93 2.28 -8.47
C PHE A 140 -4.10 1.62 -9.18
N SER A 141 -3.95 1.37 -10.47
CA SER A 141 -4.85 0.52 -11.24
C SER A 141 -4.09 -0.67 -11.84
N HIS A 142 -4.83 -1.76 -12.07
CA HIS A 142 -4.30 -2.95 -12.75
C HIS A 142 -4.08 -2.67 -14.24
N SER A 143 -5.04 -1.98 -14.89
CA SER A 143 -5.01 -1.62 -16.30
C SER A 143 -5.35 -0.15 -16.51
N ARG A 144 -5.41 0.28 -17.77
CA ARG A 144 -5.87 1.63 -18.11
C ARG A 144 -7.38 1.77 -18.01
N ASP A 145 -8.11 0.68 -18.22
CA ASP A 145 -9.55 0.59 -18.08
C ASP A 145 -9.90 0.08 -16.68
N TYR A 146 -10.14 1.01 -15.75
CA TYR A 146 -10.44 0.71 -14.36
C TYR A 146 -11.71 1.44 -13.91
N TYR A 147 -12.36 0.88 -12.89
CA TYR A 147 -13.54 1.50 -12.32
C TYR A 147 -13.16 2.65 -11.37
N TYR A 148 -13.73 3.82 -11.61
CA TYR A 148 -13.62 4.97 -10.73
C TYR A 148 -14.88 5.84 -10.82
N ASN A 149 -15.60 6.01 -9.72
CA ASN A 149 -16.79 6.84 -9.64
C ASN A 149 -16.44 8.24 -9.11
N ALA A 150 -16.08 9.14 -10.01
CA ALA A 150 -15.75 10.53 -9.65
C ALA A 150 -16.95 11.30 -9.08
N ASP A 151 -18.17 10.97 -9.49
CA ASP A 151 -19.37 11.68 -9.03
C ASP A 151 -19.67 11.42 -7.55
N ALA A 152 -19.31 10.22 -7.05
CA ALA A 152 -19.52 9.87 -5.66
C ALA A 152 -18.66 10.69 -4.67
N ILE A 153 -17.60 11.34 -5.14
CA ILE A 153 -16.67 12.12 -4.30
C ILE A 153 -16.71 13.63 -4.61
N ARG A 154 -17.64 14.07 -5.46
CA ARG A 154 -17.77 15.50 -5.77
C ARG A 154 -18.28 16.26 -4.57
N GLU A 155 -17.58 17.35 -4.25
CA GLU A 155 -18.04 18.33 -3.29
C GLU A 155 -18.79 19.46 -4.02
N PRO A 156 -19.84 20.05 -3.39
CA PRO A 156 -20.47 21.24 -3.93
C PRO A 156 -19.45 22.38 -4.08
N HIS A 157 -19.54 23.09 -5.20
CA HIS A 157 -18.76 24.34 -5.32
C HIS A 157 -19.21 25.32 -4.26
N VAL A 158 -18.29 25.86 -3.49
CA VAL A 158 -18.49 26.97 -2.56
C VAL A 158 -18.41 28.29 -3.32
#